data_2020d41a8d9013ece82af6ae258f8586
#
_entry.id   2020d41a8d9013ece82af6ae258f8586
#
_cell.length_a   1.000
_cell.length_b   1.000
_cell.length_c   1.000
_cell.angle_alpha   90.00
_cell.angle_beta   90.00
_cell.angle_gamma   90.00
#
_symmetry.space_group_name_H-M   'P 1'
#
loop_
_entity.id
_entity.type
_entity.pdbx_description
1 polymer ?
#
loop_
_entity_poly.entity_id
_entity_poly.type
_entity_poly.pdbx_seq_one_letter_code
_entity_poly.pdbx_strand_id
1 'polypeptide(L)'
;MEIYVKLILFFNVSDMDFLNETLLKNIKNSISEIVPKKKIGVAFSGGVDSTLVSKICSDMGFDVVLLTIGFPESHDILFSKEVNEFLKYSHHILEIDSKTFPTITSNIRNVINTDNLSLNENCIAFHYVSKLAKSLNLDTVITGNGIDELFCGYNAYREAFSGGEIRINEVMELKLDNELKMMKAVNVVASEFNVKILQPLLSAQFI
;
A
#
# COMPACT_ATOMS: atom_id res chain seq x y z
N MET A 1 -19.93 14.81 -3.40
CA MET A 1 -19.67 16.10 -2.73
C MET A 1 -20.71 16.42 -1.66
N GLU A 2 -22.01 16.15 -1.86
CA GLU A 2 -23.05 16.46 -0.84
C GLU A 2 -23.04 15.57 0.42
N ILE A 3 -22.62 14.31 0.38
CA ILE A 3 -22.55 13.47 1.59
C ILE A 3 -21.32 13.80 2.43
N TYR A 4 -20.16 14.08 1.81
CA TYR A 4 -19.02 14.61 2.58
C TYR A 4 -19.38 15.92 3.28
N VAL A 5 -20.14 16.79 2.60
CA VAL A 5 -20.64 18.03 3.20
C VAL A 5 -21.69 17.73 4.28
N LYS A 6 -22.57 16.73 4.12
CA LYS A 6 -23.52 16.31 5.17
C LYS A 6 -22.84 15.63 6.35
N LEU A 7 -21.86 14.73 6.12
CA LEU A 7 -21.07 14.16 7.23
C LEU A 7 -20.33 15.26 8.01
N ILE A 8 -19.68 16.18 7.29
CA ILE A 8 -18.97 17.32 7.94
C ILE A 8 -19.94 18.23 8.71
N LEU A 9 -21.20 18.37 8.27
CA LEU A 9 -22.21 19.20 8.95
C LEU A 9 -22.88 18.52 10.16
N PHE A 10 -22.74 17.19 10.31
CA PHE A 10 -23.32 16.43 11.42
C PHE A 10 -22.31 16.11 12.54
N PHE A 11 -21.01 16.15 12.27
CA PHE A 11 -19.98 15.92 13.28
C PHE A 11 -19.41 17.26 13.77
N ASN A 12 -19.42 17.44 15.06
CA ASN A 12 -18.66 18.55 15.68
C ASN A 12 -17.15 18.30 15.47
N VAL A 13 -16.34 19.35 15.54
CA VAL A 13 -14.87 19.25 15.43
C VAL A 13 -14.32 18.24 16.44
N SER A 14 -14.87 18.20 17.65
CA SER A 14 -14.53 17.21 18.69
C SER A 14 -14.78 15.75 18.29
N ASP A 15 -15.83 15.49 17.51
CA ASP A 15 -16.17 14.16 17.07
C ASP A 15 -15.19 13.70 15.98
N MET A 16 -14.77 14.61 15.10
CA MET A 16 -13.74 14.34 14.07
C MET A 16 -12.37 14.07 14.69
N ASP A 17 -11.99 14.82 15.72
CA ASP A 17 -10.74 14.59 16.46
C ASP A 17 -10.74 13.21 17.13
N PHE A 18 -11.84 12.85 17.80
CA PHE A 18 -12.01 11.54 18.40
C PHE A 18 -11.94 10.39 17.37
N LEU A 19 -12.58 10.55 16.21
CA LEU A 19 -12.53 9.56 15.12
C LEU A 19 -11.12 9.42 14.56
N ASN A 20 -10.41 10.53 14.35
CA ASN A 20 -9.04 10.54 13.87
C ASN A 20 -8.08 9.87 14.86
N GLU A 21 -8.20 10.15 16.15
CA GLU A 21 -7.40 9.52 17.20
C GLU A 21 -7.67 8.02 17.28
N THR A 22 -8.94 7.61 17.20
CA THR A 22 -9.34 6.21 17.22
C THR A 22 -8.80 5.47 16.01
N LEU A 23 -8.93 6.04 14.81
CA LEU A 23 -8.40 5.47 13.57
C LEU A 23 -6.88 5.32 13.64
N LEU A 24 -6.17 6.36 14.04
CA LEU A 24 -4.72 6.32 14.18
C LEU A 24 -4.27 5.26 15.21
N LYS A 25 -4.99 5.12 16.32
CA LYS A 25 -4.74 4.08 17.32
C LYS A 25 -4.92 2.68 16.72
N ASN A 26 -5.98 2.46 15.96
CA ASN A 26 -6.25 1.16 15.32
C ASN A 26 -5.18 0.82 14.28
N ILE A 27 -4.76 1.78 13.46
CA ILE A 27 -3.64 1.59 12.51
C ILE A 27 -2.36 1.21 13.25
N LYS A 28 -2.01 1.93 14.32
CA LYS A 28 -0.82 1.63 15.14
C LYS A 28 -0.90 0.24 15.77
N ASN A 29 -2.05 -0.17 16.28
CA ASN A 29 -2.26 -1.49 16.85
C ASN A 29 -2.04 -2.57 15.79
N SER A 30 -2.64 -2.42 14.61
CA SER A 30 -2.47 -3.36 13.51
C SER A 30 -1.01 -3.48 13.06
N ILE A 31 -0.29 -2.36 12.94
CA ILE A 31 1.14 -2.38 12.64
C ILE A 31 1.91 -3.14 13.73
N SER A 32 1.65 -2.85 15.02
CA SER A 32 2.36 -3.48 16.14
C SER A 32 2.16 -4.99 16.18
N GLU A 33 0.98 -5.48 15.79
CA GLU A 33 0.63 -6.89 15.81
C GLU A 33 1.35 -7.70 14.72
N ILE A 34 1.38 -7.15 13.49
CA ILE A 34 1.86 -7.93 12.35
C ILE A 34 3.33 -7.70 12.00
N VAL A 35 3.94 -6.62 12.51
CA VAL A 35 5.32 -6.24 12.16
C VAL A 35 6.30 -6.73 13.23
N PRO A 36 7.10 -7.78 12.94
CA PRO A 36 7.92 -8.43 13.96
C PRO A 36 9.24 -7.71 14.26
N LYS A 37 9.67 -6.78 13.40
CA LYS A 37 11.02 -6.17 13.46
C LYS A 37 10.96 -4.67 13.46
N LYS A 38 11.97 -4.03 14.09
CA LYS A 38 12.08 -2.57 14.11
C LYS A 38 12.56 -1.96 12.80
N LYS A 39 13.41 -2.66 12.03
CA LYS A 39 13.88 -2.19 10.71
C LYS A 39 13.02 -2.78 9.62
N ILE A 40 12.38 -1.93 8.83
CA ILE A 40 11.39 -2.32 7.82
C ILE A 40 11.57 -1.53 6.53
N GLY A 41 11.27 -2.19 5.41
CA GLY A 41 11.03 -1.49 4.16
C GLY A 41 9.60 -0.97 4.09
N VAL A 42 9.38 0.12 3.40
CA VAL A 42 8.04 0.57 2.99
C VAL A 42 8.02 0.72 1.48
N ALA A 43 7.09 0.05 0.80
CA ALA A 43 6.85 0.26 -0.62
C ALA A 43 6.33 1.69 -0.83
N PHE A 44 7.13 2.54 -1.47
CA PHE A 44 6.95 3.99 -1.43
C PHE A 44 6.87 4.59 -2.83
N SER A 45 5.72 5.13 -3.18
CA SER A 45 5.50 5.89 -4.42
C SER A 45 5.52 7.42 -4.23
N GLY A 46 5.53 7.90 -2.98
CA GLY A 46 5.30 9.29 -2.64
C GLY A 46 3.80 9.66 -2.56
N GLY A 47 2.90 8.77 -2.96
CA GLY A 47 1.45 8.95 -2.78
C GLY A 47 1.04 9.02 -1.31
N VAL A 48 -0.17 9.53 -1.05
CA VAL A 48 -0.71 9.77 0.29
C VAL A 48 -0.62 8.53 1.18
N ASP A 49 -1.03 7.37 0.67
CA ASP A 49 -1.12 6.13 1.43
C ASP A 49 0.25 5.63 1.91
N SER A 50 1.20 5.54 0.97
CA SER A 50 2.57 5.11 1.29
C SER A 50 3.29 6.12 2.21
N THR A 51 3.00 7.40 2.05
CA THR A 51 3.54 8.47 2.90
C THR A 51 2.98 8.39 4.32
N LEU A 52 1.66 8.22 4.44
CA LEU A 52 0.97 8.07 5.73
C LEU A 52 1.51 6.87 6.52
N VAL A 53 1.58 5.70 5.88
CA VAL A 53 2.08 4.48 6.52
C VAL A 53 3.55 4.66 6.93
N SER A 54 4.39 5.25 6.08
CA SER A 54 5.80 5.54 6.41
C SER A 54 5.93 6.43 7.64
N LYS A 55 5.11 7.50 7.69
CA LYS A 55 5.12 8.45 8.81
C LYS A 55 4.65 7.78 10.11
N ILE A 56 3.56 7.03 10.07
CA ILE A 56 3.04 6.32 11.25
C ILE A 56 4.09 5.32 11.77
N CYS A 57 4.71 4.53 10.90
CA CYS A 57 5.77 3.59 11.30
C CYS A 57 6.96 4.32 11.95
N SER A 58 7.40 5.44 11.38
CA SER A 58 8.47 6.25 11.95
C SER A 58 8.10 6.81 13.32
N ASP A 59 6.87 7.33 13.49
CA ASP A 59 6.37 7.85 14.77
C ASP A 59 6.23 6.77 15.85
N MET A 60 6.06 5.51 15.44
CA MET A 60 6.08 4.33 16.32
C MET A 60 7.51 3.86 16.67
N GLY A 61 8.55 4.50 16.14
CA GLY A 61 9.95 4.20 16.41
C GLY A 61 10.53 3.07 15.57
N PHE A 62 9.92 2.74 14.41
CA PHE A 62 10.52 1.86 13.43
C PHE A 62 11.65 2.57 12.65
N ASP A 63 12.70 1.83 12.30
CA ASP A 63 13.73 2.25 11.35
C ASP A 63 13.19 2.04 9.93
N VAL A 64 12.60 3.09 9.36
CA VAL A 64 11.90 3.08 8.07
C VAL A 64 12.89 3.28 6.93
N VAL A 65 12.88 2.36 5.99
CA VAL A 65 13.61 2.43 4.72
C VAL A 65 12.60 2.49 3.58
N LEU A 66 12.55 3.61 2.87
CA LEU A 66 11.67 3.79 1.71
C LEU A 66 12.23 3.05 0.50
N LEU A 67 11.37 2.28 -0.16
CA LEU A 67 11.71 1.47 -1.33
C LEU A 67 10.86 1.90 -2.51
N THR A 68 11.48 2.53 -3.50
CA THR A 68 10.82 2.96 -4.74
C THR A 68 11.37 2.18 -5.92
N ILE A 69 10.50 1.77 -6.81
CA ILE A 69 10.86 1.14 -8.08
C ILE A 69 10.24 1.89 -9.24
N GLY A 70 10.85 1.87 -10.40
CA GLY A 70 10.28 2.48 -11.60
C GLY A 70 11.26 2.45 -12.77
N PHE A 71 10.79 2.79 -13.94
CA PHE A 71 11.70 3.08 -15.05
C PHE A 71 12.42 4.39 -14.81
N PRO A 72 13.62 4.60 -15.38
CA PRO A 72 14.34 5.85 -15.27
C PRO A 72 13.44 7.06 -15.58
N GLU A 73 13.49 8.06 -14.72
CA GLU A 73 12.70 9.30 -14.81
C GLU A 73 11.17 9.12 -14.78
N SER A 74 10.68 7.94 -14.37
CA SER A 74 9.23 7.75 -14.17
C SER A 74 8.67 8.66 -13.08
N HIS A 75 7.38 8.95 -13.18
CA HIS A 75 6.66 9.78 -12.21
C HIS A 75 6.91 9.35 -10.77
N ASP A 76 6.83 8.05 -10.48
CA ASP A 76 6.99 7.53 -9.13
C ASP A 76 8.39 7.76 -8.57
N ILE A 77 9.43 7.64 -9.41
CA ILE A 77 10.80 7.94 -8.99
C ILE A 77 10.97 9.41 -8.67
N LEU A 78 10.47 10.31 -9.53
CA LEU A 78 10.61 11.75 -9.35
C LEU A 78 9.80 12.23 -8.14
N PHE A 79 8.55 11.81 -8.06
CA PHE A 79 7.63 12.22 -7.00
C PHE A 79 8.04 11.68 -5.63
N SER A 80 8.49 10.43 -5.55
CA SER A 80 9.00 9.86 -4.29
C SER A 80 10.23 10.60 -3.75
N LYS A 81 11.12 11.07 -4.64
CA LYS A 81 12.25 11.91 -4.24
C LYS A 81 11.79 13.25 -3.65
N GLU A 82 10.86 13.92 -4.35
CA GLU A 82 10.31 15.20 -3.91
C GLU A 82 9.63 15.08 -2.53
N VAL A 83 8.78 14.08 -2.34
CA VAL A 83 8.12 13.86 -1.05
C VAL A 83 9.12 13.51 0.05
N ASN A 84 10.16 12.73 -0.25
CA ASN A 84 11.18 12.39 0.74
C ASN A 84 12.10 13.56 1.13
N GLU A 85 12.14 14.65 0.38
CA GLU A 85 12.80 15.89 0.83
C GLU A 85 12.18 16.44 2.12
N PHE A 86 10.88 16.20 2.34
CA PHE A 86 10.16 16.57 3.57
C PHE A 86 10.30 15.50 4.66
N LEU A 87 10.23 14.22 4.32
CA LEU A 87 10.30 13.12 5.29
C LEU A 87 11.72 12.90 5.81
N LYS A 88 12.72 13.01 4.95
CA LYS A 88 14.16 12.79 5.22
C LYS A 88 14.46 11.38 5.76
N TYR A 89 13.76 10.39 5.25
CA TYR A 89 14.02 8.98 5.57
C TYR A 89 15.09 8.38 4.65
N SER A 90 15.67 7.25 5.08
CA SER A 90 16.51 6.45 4.20
C SER A 90 15.71 6.01 2.99
N HIS A 91 16.10 6.37 1.78
CA HIS A 91 15.36 6.15 0.56
C HIS A 91 16.23 5.46 -0.49
N HIS A 92 15.80 4.32 -0.96
CA HIS A 92 16.47 3.54 -1.99
C HIS A 92 15.57 3.37 -3.20
N ILE A 93 16.16 3.52 -4.36
CA ILE A 93 15.45 3.46 -5.64
C ILE A 93 16.08 2.36 -6.50
N LEU A 94 15.25 1.49 -7.05
CA LEU A 94 15.64 0.52 -8.06
C LEU A 94 15.06 0.92 -9.41
N GLU A 95 15.92 1.36 -10.31
CA GLU A 95 15.54 1.59 -11.70
C GLU A 95 15.40 0.26 -12.44
N ILE A 96 14.27 0.11 -13.13
CA ILE A 96 13.92 -1.08 -13.89
C ILE A 96 14.67 -1.04 -15.22
N ASP A 97 15.48 -2.06 -15.49
CA ASP A 97 16.14 -2.20 -16.78
C ASP A 97 15.13 -2.71 -17.85
N SER A 98 14.88 -1.86 -18.84
CA SER A 98 13.98 -2.15 -19.96
C SER A 98 14.37 -3.39 -20.78
N LYS A 99 15.64 -3.78 -20.77
CA LYS A 99 16.12 -4.97 -21.52
C LYS A 99 15.72 -6.27 -20.83
N THR A 100 15.76 -6.30 -19.50
CA THR A 100 15.43 -7.51 -18.73
C THR A 100 13.96 -7.58 -18.33
N PHE A 101 13.25 -6.45 -18.36
CA PHE A 101 11.85 -6.34 -17.97
C PHE A 101 10.91 -7.33 -18.67
N PRO A 102 10.96 -7.53 -20.02
CA PRO A 102 10.05 -8.46 -20.70
C PRO A 102 10.21 -9.92 -20.22
N THR A 103 11.45 -10.35 -19.98
CA THR A 103 11.73 -11.71 -19.50
C THR A 103 11.21 -11.91 -18.08
N ILE A 104 11.47 -10.96 -17.19
CA ILE A 104 10.99 -11.00 -15.79
C ILE A 104 9.46 -11.00 -15.75
N THR A 105 8.82 -10.13 -16.53
CA THR A 105 7.36 -10.07 -16.66
C THR A 105 6.76 -11.40 -17.13
N SER A 106 7.36 -12.02 -18.15
CA SER A 106 6.92 -13.33 -18.66
C SER A 106 7.03 -14.42 -17.59
N ASN A 107 8.13 -14.46 -16.85
CA ASN A 107 8.33 -15.43 -15.77
C ASN A 107 7.29 -15.26 -14.66
N ILE A 108 7.04 -14.02 -14.21
CA ILE A 108 6.05 -13.74 -13.16
C ILE A 108 4.65 -14.15 -13.62
N ARG A 109 4.25 -13.80 -14.85
CA ARG A 109 2.96 -14.20 -15.42
C ARG A 109 2.78 -15.73 -15.45
N ASN A 110 3.83 -16.47 -15.78
CA ASN A 110 3.80 -17.92 -15.76
C ASN A 110 3.62 -18.49 -14.35
N VAL A 111 4.26 -17.88 -13.34
CA VAL A 111 4.13 -18.30 -11.93
C VAL A 111 2.73 -18.00 -11.39
N ILE A 112 2.22 -16.82 -11.66
CA ILE A 112 0.91 -16.36 -11.14
C ILE A 112 -0.25 -16.96 -11.95
N ASN A 113 -0.06 -17.21 -13.24
CA ASN A 113 -1.00 -17.87 -14.15
C ASN A 113 -2.41 -17.29 -14.08
N THR A 114 -2.55 -16.00 -14.33
CA THR A 114 -3.83 -15.30 -14.34
C THR A 114 -3.92 -14.31 -15.50
N ASP A 115 -5.12 -14.11 -16.03
CA ASP A 115 -5.42 -13.08 -17.04
C ASP A 115 -5.74 -11.70 -16.43
N ASN A 116 -5.77 -11.61 -15.10
CA ASN A 116 -6.01 -10.33 -14.41
C ASN A 116 -4.80 -9.42 -14.54
N LEU A 117 -4.94 -8.35 -15.33
CA LEU A 117 -3.86 -7.40 -15.61
C LEU A 117 -3.37 -6.70 -14.35
N SER A 118 -4.28 -6.20 -13.51
CA SER A 118 -3.93 -5.48 -12.29
C SER A 118 -3.15 -6.38 -11.32
N LEU A 119 -3.56 -7.64 -11.18
CA LEU A 119 -2.84 -8.61 -10.35
C LEU A 119 -1.43 -8.88 -10.90
N ASN A 120 -1.29 -9.05 -12.21
CA ASN A 120 0.02 -9.24 -12.85
C ASN A 120 0.92 -8.00 -12.66
N GLU A 121 0.40 -6.79 -12.85
CA GLU A 121 1.15 -5.55 -12.69
C GLU A 121 1.66 -5.38 -11.25
N ASN A 122 0.81 -5.63 -10.26
CA ASN A 122 1.20 -5.59 -8.86
C ASN A 122 2.27 -6.66 -8.51
N CYS A 123 2.11 -7.89 -9.00
CA CYS A 123 3.11 -8.94 -8.79
C CYS A 123 4.46 -8.56 -9.41
N ILE A 124 4.47 -7.94 -10.58
CA ILE A 124 5.70 -7.44 -11.22
C ILE A 124 6.33 -6.33 -10.38
N ALA A 125 5.54 -5.36 -9.94
CA ALA A 125 6.02 -4.27 -9.09
C ALA A 125 6.65 -4.81 -7.80
N PHE A 126 5.93 -5.69 -7.08
CA PHE A 126 6.43 -6.27 -5.84
C PHE A 126 7.59 -7.25 -6.00
N HIS A 127 7.79 -7.85 -7.16
CA HIS A 127 9.04 -8.54 -7.49
C HIS A 127 10.24 -7.59 -7.37
N TYR A 128 10.16 -6.41 -8.01
CA TYR A 128 11.25 -5.43 -7.96
C TYR A 128 11.42 -4.81 -6.57
N VAL A 129 10.32 -4.54 -5.86
CA VAL A 129 10.37 -4.08 -4.47
C VAL A 129 11.07 -5.11 -3.58
N SER A 130 10.72 -6.39 -3.72
CA SER A 130 11.30 -7.48 -2.92
C SER A 130 12.78 -7.71 -3.26
N LYS A 131 13.15 -7.59 -4.54
CA LYS A 131 14.54 -7.62 -5.00
C LYS A 131 15.36 -6.50 -4.35
N LEU A 132 14.82 -5.28 -4.32
CA LEU A 132 15.46 -4.13 -3.67
C LEU A 132 15.57 -4.36 -2.16
N ALA A 133 14.50 -4.78 -1.51
CA ALA A 133 14.50 -5.10 -0.08
C ALA A 133 15.58 -6.12 0.28
N LYS A 134 15.67 -7.21 -0.49
CA LYS A 134 16.69 -8.25 -0.30
C LYS A 134 18.11 -7.70 -0.42
N SER A 135 18.37 -6.83 -1.38
CA SER A 135 19.70 -6.21 -1.56
C SER A 135 20.13 -5.35 -0.37
N LEU A 136 19.17 -4.87 0.40
CA LEU A 136 19.36 -4.06 1.63
C LEU A 136 19.27 -4.89 2.91
N ASN A 137 19.23 -6.23 2.81
CA ASN A 137 19.03 -7.15 3.92
C ASN A 137 17.74 -6.90 4.72
N LEU A 138 16.68 -6.44 4.03
CA LEU A 138 15.34 -6.33 4.58
C LEU A 138 14.55 -7.58 4.19
N ASP A 139 13.88 -8.18 5.17
CA ASP A 139 12.99 -9.34 4.97
C ASP A 139 11.51 -9.01 5.20
N THR A 140 11.22 -7.77 5.56
CA THR A 140 9.88 -7.29 5.84
C THR A 140 9.66 -5.96 5.14
N VAL A 141 8.60 -5.90 4.34
CA VAL A 141 8.16 -4.68 3.65
C VAL A 141 6.70 -4.44 3.99
N ILE A 142 6.35 -3.19 4.30
CA ILE A 142 4.98 -2.75 4.57
C ILE A 142 4.46 -1.97 3.36
N THR A 143 3.16 -2.06 3.11
CA THR A 143 2.47 -1.27 2.08
C THR A 143 1.26 -0.54 2.65
N GLY A 144 0.82 0.53 1.95
CA GLY A 144 -0.41 1.27 2.26
C GLY A 144 -1.69 0.66 1.68
N ASN A 145 -1.61 -0.54 1.08
CA ASN A 145 -2.78 -1.22 0.53
C ASN A 145 -3.87 -1.41 1.59
N GLY A 146 -5.12 -1.21 1.19
CA GLY A 146 -6.28 -1.22 2.07
C GLY A 146 -6.89 0.17 2.30
N ILE A 147 -6.12 1.25 2.10
CA ILE A 147 -6.64 2.62 2.30
C ILE A 147 -7.73 2.93 1.28
N ASP A 148 -7.47 2.73 0.00
CA ASP A 148 -8.46 3.00 -1.04
C ASP A 148 -9.69 2.11 -0.95
N GLU A 149 -9.51 0.85 -0.54
CA GLU A 149 -10.60 -0.11 -0.33
C GLU A 149 -11.52 0.34 0.81
N LEU A 150 -10.95 0.69 1.94
CA LEU A 150 -11.69 0.97 3.18
C LEU A 150 -12.22 2.40 3.25
N PHE A 151 -11.54 3.36 2.60
CA PHE A 151 -11.89 4.78 2.67
C PHE A 151 -12.40 5.35 1.34
N CYS A 152 -12.91 4.49 0.46
CA CYS A 152 -13.59 4.86 -0.78
C CYS A 152 -12.72 5.65 -1.76
N GLY A 153 -11.43 5.31 -1.91
CA GLY A 153 -10.48 6.00 -2.78
C GLY A 153 -10.72 5.80 -4.29
N TYR A 154 -11.43 4.76 -4.70
CA TYR A 154 -11.67 4.45 -6.11
C TYR A 154 -12.85 5.21 -6.74
N ASN A 155 -12.76 5.47 -8.05
CA ASN A 155 -13.88 6.06 -8.81
C ASN A 155 -15.16 5.21 -8.75
N ALA A 156 -15.05 3.88 -8.62
CA ALA A 156 -16.19 2.99 -8.47
C ALA A 156 -17.10 3.35 -7.29
N TYR A 157 -16.55 3.91 -6.22
CA TYR A 157 -17.36 4.39 -5.09
C TYR A 157 -18.18 5.63 -5.44
N ARG A 158 -17.66 6.51 -6.30
CA ARG A 158 -18.42 7.68 -6.79
C ARG A 158 -19.62 7.26 -7.62
N GLU A 159 -19.47 6.21 -8.43
CA GLU A 159 -20.57 5.64 -9.21
C GLU A 159 -21.59 4.92 -8.29
N ALA A 160 -21.11 4.22 -7.28
CA ALA A 160 -21.96 3.52 -6.30
C ALA A 160 -22.76 4.47 -5.40
N PHE A 161 -22.32 5.71 -5.28
CA PHE A 161 -22.86 6.70 -4.35
C PHE A 161 -24.37 6.94 -4.53
N SER A 162 -24.88 6.96 -5.76
CA SER A 162 -26.30 7.12 -6.06
C SER A 162 -27.18 5.96 -5.56
N GLY A 163 -26.59 4.78 -5.34
CA GLY A 163 -27.24 3.61 -4.80
C GLY A 163 -27.27 3.53 -3.27
N GLY A 164 -26.70 4.54 -2.58
CA GLY A 164 -26.67 4.62 -1.14
C GLY A 164 -25.68 3.65 -0.48
N GLU A 165 -25.80 3.52 0.84
CA GLU A 165 -24.86 2.75 1.67
C GLU A 165 -24.75 1.27 1.25
N ILE A 166 -25.84 0.64 0.89
CA ILE A 166 -25.85 -0.76 0.45
C ILE A 166 -24.93 -0.95 -0.75
N ARG A 167 -25.04 -0.07 -1.75
CA ARG A 167 -24.22 -0.18 -2.97
C ARG A 167 -22.75 0.14 -2.71
N ILE A 168 -22.47 1.06 -1.82
CA ILE A 168 -21.10 1.37 -1.40
C ILE A 168 -20.47 0.14 -0.72
N ASN A 169 -21.19 -0.50 0.21
CA ASN A 169 -20.72 -1.70 0.90
C ASN A 169 -20.46 -2.87 -0.06
N GLU A 170 -21.34 -3.10 -1.05
CA GLU A 170 -21.11 -4.13 -2.09
C GLU A 170 -19.79 -3.86 -2.86
N VAL A 171 -19.53 -2.62 -3.22
CA VAL A 171 -18.29 -2.24 -3.91
C VAL A 171 -17.07 -2.44 -2.98
N MET A 172 -17.21 -2.08 -1.70
CA MET A 172 -16.15 -2.25 -0.71
C MET A 172 -15.78 -3.72 -0.52
N GLU A 173 -16.75 -4.59 -0.31
CA GLU A 173 -16.54 -6.04 -0.16
C GLU A 173 -15.83 -6.63 -1.39
N LEU A 174 -16.28 -6.25 -2.59
CA LEU A 174 -15.65 -6.69 -3.83
C LEU A 174 -14.19 -6.22 -3.96
N LYS A 175 -13.92 -4.97 -3.60
CA LYS A 175 -12.57 -4.40 -3.65
C LYS A 175 -11.66 -5.05 -2.63
N LEU A 176 -12.11 -5.24 -1.40
CA LEU A 176 -11.36 -5.92 -0.34
C LEU A 176 -11.04 -7.37 -0.71
N ASP A 177 -12.00 -8.14 -1.23
CA ASP A 177 -11.77 -9.52 -1.65
C ASP A 177 -10.71 -9.61 -2.77
N ASN A 178 -10.79 -8.71 -3.76
CA ASN A 178 -9.81 -8.64 -4.83
C ASN A 178 -8.41 -8.29 -4.31
N GLU A 179 -8.33 -7.32 -3.39
CA GLU A 179 -7.07 -6.89 -2.79
C GLU A 179 -6.43 -8.01 -1.95
N LEU A 180 -7.22 -8.72 -1.13
CA LEU A 180 -6.75 -9.86 -0.36
C LEU A 180 -6.22 -11.00 -1.26
N LYS A 181 -6.86 -11.24 -2.40
CA LYS A 181 -6.38 -12.21 -3.41
C LYS A 181 -5.07 -11.74 -4.05
N MET A 182 -4.99 -10.47 -4.41
CA MET A 182 -3.80 -9.87 -4.98
C MET A 182 -2.62 -9.98 -4.02
N MET A 183 -2.80 -9.66 -2.75
CA MET A 183 -1.71 -9.72 -1.77
C MET A 183 -1.21 -11.13 -1.49
N LYS A 184 -2.05 -12.15 -1.65
CA LYS A 184 -1.60 -13.56 -1.61
C LYS A 184 -0.64 -13.84 -2.78
N ALA A 185 -0.98 -13.43 -4.00
CA ALA A 185 -0.13 -13.61 -5.18
C ALA A 185 1.18 -12.81 -5.08
N VAL A 186 1.11 -11.57 -4.58
CA VAL A 186 2.29 -10.73 -4.31
C VAL A 186 3.24 -11.42 -3.33
N ASN A 187 2.75 -12.04 -2.26
CA ASN A 187 3.60 -12.76 -1.31
C ASN A 187 4.21 -14.04 -1.89
N VAL A 188 3.57 -14.70 -2.88
CA VAL A 188 4.18 -15.80 -3.63
C VAL A 188 5.44 -15.29 -4.34
N VAL A 189 5.34 -14.18 -5.06
CA VAL A 189 6.47 -13.59 -5.79
C VAL A 189 7.56 -13.08 -4.83
N ALA A 190 7.17 -12.41 -3.75
CA ALA A 190 8.11 -11.88 -2.75
C ALA A 190 8.89 -12.97 -2.02
N SER A 191 8.30 -14.16 -1.86
CA SER A 191 8.93 -15.30 -1.18
C SER A 191 10.20 -15.79 -1.88
N GLU A 192 10.35 -15.58 -3.19
CA GLU A 192 11.57 -15.89 -3.95
C GLU A 192 12.80 -15.12 -3.41
N PHE A 193 12.56 -13.97 -2.80
CA PHE A 193 13.58 -13.13 -2.19
C PHE A 193 13.70 -13.33 -0.67
N ASN A 194 12.93 -14.24 -0.07
CA ASN A 194 12.74 -14.35 1.37
C ASN A 194 12.27 -13.03 2.00
N VAL A 195 11.41 -12.30 1.31
CA VAL A 195 10.78 -11.06 1.75
C VAL A 195 9.29 -11.31 1.99
N LYS A 196 8.77 -10.77 3.06
CA LYS A 196 7.34 -10.78 3.41
C LYS A 196 6.75 -9.39 3.21
N ILE A 197 5.70 -9.31 2.41
CA ILE A 197 4.93 -8.08 2.21
C ILE A 197 3.76 -8.08 3.18
N LEU A 198 3.69 -7.07 4.04
CA LEU A 198 2.66 -6.92 5.07
C LEU A 198 1.74 -5.74 4.75
N GLN A 199 0.45 -5.95 4.97
CA GLN A 199 -0.60 -4.95 4.77
C GLN A 199 -1.34 -4.74 6.09
N PRO A 200 -0.90 -3.81 6.93
CA PRO A 200 -1.51 -3.59 8.25
C PRO A 200 -3.01 -3.29 8.17
N LEU A 201 -3.42 -2.53 7.15
CA LEU A 201 -4.81 -2.10 6.97
C LEU A 201 -5.74 -3.18 6.39
N LEU A 202 -5.16 -4.31 5.96
CA LEU A 202 -5.90 -5.49 5.51
C LEU A 202 -5.79 -6.65 6.51
N SER A 203 -5.31 -6.39 7.73
CA SER A 203 -5.28 -7.40 8.77
C SER A 203 -6.69 -7.68 9.30
N ALA A 204 -6.94 -8.93 9.72
CA ALA A 204 -8.23 -9.33 10.27
C ALA A 204 -8.64 -8.53 11.54
N GLN A 205 -7.69 -7.89 12.20
CA GLN A 205 -7.95 -7.05 13.36
C GLN A 205 -8.36 -5.62 12.94
N PHE A 206 -7.96 -5.18 11.76
CA PHE A 206 -8.26 -3.83 11.28
C PHE A 206 -9.58 -3.78 10.51
N ILE A 207 -9.89 -4.81 9.70
CA ILE A 207 -11.15 -4.97 8.98
C ILE A 207 -12.24 -5.46 9.95
#